data_ea8581482a34112a0613067bcac74d37
#
_entry.id   ea8581482a34112a0613067bcac74d37
#
_cell.length_a   1.000
_cell.length_b   1.000
_cell.length_c   1.000
_cell.angle_alpha   90.00
_cell.angle_beta   90.00
_cell.angle_gamma   90.00
#
_symmetry.space_group_name_H-M   'P 1'
#
loop_
_entity.id
_entity.type
_entity.pdbx_description
1 polymer ?
#
loop_
_entity_poly.entity_id
_entity_poly.type
_entity_poly.pdbx_seq_one_letter_code
_entity_poly.pdbx_strand_id
1 'polypeptide(L)'
;MHGRRMRLGLLTVLGLARRGFFIPHRYAHTLPRPGHNQSYEPLEAVMTAASDQFEAVLERIDLLAADLSAVGNEPPPAPRWKQDWFPTLDAAVAYTMVRVEQPKRIVEVGSG
;
A
#
# COMPACT_ATOMS: atom_id res chain seq x y z
N MET A 1 -19.36 -7.36 -9.22
CA MET A 1 -18.76 -6.98 -7.94
C MET A 1 -18.84 -5.48 -7.62
N HIS A 2 -18.91 -4.57 -8.60
CA HIS A 2 -18.89 -3.11 -8.42
C HIS A 2 -20.08 -2.54 -7.64
N GLY A 3 -21.30 -3.03 -7.83
CA GLY A 3 -22.49 -2.48 -7.18
C GLY A 3 -22.52 -2.60 -5.65
N ARG A 4 -21.97 -3.70 -5.10
CA ARG A 4 -21.87 -3.89 -3.64
C ARG A 4 -20.88 -2.93 -3.00
N ARG A 5 -19.71 -2.75 -3.63
CA ARG A 5 -18.69 -1.78 -3.16
C ARG A 5 -19.25 -0.36 -3.17
N MET A 6 -19.91 0.02 -4.25
CA MET A 6 -20.50 1.34 -4.39
C MET A 6 -21.58 1.63 -3.34
N ARG A 7 -22.48 0.67 -3.08
CA ARG A 7 -23.50 0.77 -2.02
C ARG A 7 -22.87 0.93 -0.64
N LEU A 8 -21.86 0.15 -0.31
CA LEU A 8 -21.19 0.19 1.00
C LEU A 8 -20.37 1.49 1.16
N GLY A 9 -19.70 1.94 0.10
CA GLY A 9 -19.00 3.21 0.07
C GLY A 9 -19.95 4.39 0.25
N LEU A 10 -21.10 4.42 -0.44
CA LEU A 10 -22.14 5.43 -0.29
C LEU A 10 -22.67 5.51 1.15
N LEU A 11 -22.94 4.38 1.78
CA LEU A 11 -23.39 4.36 3.18
C LEU A 11 -22.35 4.96 4.13
N THR A 12 -21.07 4.73 3.85
CA THR A 12 -19.94 5.27 4.65
C THR A 12 -19.78 6.78 4.41
N VAL A 13 -19.80 7.24 3.16
CA VAL A 13 -19.65 8.66 2.80
C VAL A 13 -20.82 9.51 3.33
N LEU A 14 -22.04 8.99 3.26
CA LEU A 14 -23.23 9.66 3.79
C LEU A 14 -23.34 9.60 5.32
N GLY A 15 -22.39 8.94 6.00
CA GLY A 15 -22.42 8.81 7.46
C GLY A 15 -23.52 7.89 8.01
N LEU A 16 -24.26 7.19 7.15
CA LEU A 16 -25.37 6.33 7.56
C LEU A 16 -24.92 5.03 8.20
N ALA A 17 -23.81 4.45 7.71
CA ALA A 17 -23.19 3.26 8.31
C ALA A 17 -21.73 3.17 7.91
N ARG A 18 -20.83 2.94 8.87
CA ARG A 18 -19.41 2.72 8.59
C ARG A 18 -19.20 1.31 8.06
N ARG A 19 -18.99 1.19 6.75
CA ARG A 19 -18.81 -0.10 6.05
C ARG A 19 -17.48 -0.22 5.33
N GLY A 20 -16.60 0.78 5.50
CA GLY A 20 -15.37 0.91 4.73
C GLY A 20 -15.63 1.47 3.34
N PHE A 21 -14.60 2.02 2.73
CA PHE A 21 -14.66 2.64 1.41
C PHE A 21 -13.93 1.81 0.35
N PHE A 22 -12.66 1.48 0.60
CA PHE A 22 -11.84 0.71 -0.33
C PHE A 22 -12.05 -0.79 -0.19
N ILE A 23 -11.99 -1.28 1.04
CA ILE A 23 -12.21 -2.69 1.37
C ILE A 23 -13.40 -2.75 2.33
N PRO A 24 -14.57 -3.24 1.88
CA PRO A 24 -15.72 -3.42 2.75
C PRO A 24 -15.37 -4.38 3.88
N HIS A 25 -15.43 -3.88 5.10
CA HIS A 25 -15.09 -4.64 6.29
C HIS A 25 -16.28 -4.70 7.24
N ARG A 26 -16.70 -5.92 7.60
CA ARG A 26 -17.91 -6.10 8.43
C ARG A 26 -17.79 -5.50 9.84
N TYR A 27 -16.59 -5.34 10.34
CA TYR A 27 -16.31 -4.73 11.64
C TYR A 27 -15.87 -3.26 11.55
N ALA A 28 -16.04 -2.61 10.40
CA ALA A 28 -15.65 -1.21 10.22
C ALA A 28 -16.30 -0.26 11.24
N HIS A 29 -17.49 -0.62 11.75
CA HIS A 29 -18.21 0.15 12.77
C HIS A 29 -17.55 0.10 14.15
N THR A 30 -16.70 -0.91 14.42
CA THR A 30 -16.00 -1.05 15.70
C THR A 30 -14.68 -0.27 15.74
N LEU A 31 -14.20 0.18 14.59
CA LEU A 31 -12.97 0.94 14.50
C LEU A 31 -13.14 2.34 15.10
N PRO A 32 -12.08 2.91 15.71
CA PRO A 32 -12.08 4.29 16.19
C PRO A 32 -12.52 5.27 15.08
N ARG A 33 -13.07 6.42 15.47
CA ARG A 33 -13.38 7.46 14.51
C ARG A 33 -12.07 8.08 13.99
N PRO A 34 -12.01 8.49 12.69
CA PRO A 34 -10.88 9.26 12.19
C PRO A 34 -10.63 10.48 13.09
N GLY A 35 -9.37 10.74 13.41
CA GLY A 35 -8.97 11.82 14.31
C GLY A 35 -8.97 11.47 15.81
N HIS A 36 -9.42 10.28 16.20
CA HIS A 36 -9.33 9.78 17.58
C HIS A 36 -8.21 8.75 17.75
N ASN A 37 -7.46 8.45 16.70
CA ASN A 37 -6.30 7.59 16.80
C ASN A 37 -5.20 8.39 17.50
N GLN A 38 -4.86 7.98 18.70
CA GLN A 38 -3.67 8.52 19.37
C GLN A 38 -2.43 8.06 18.60
N SER A 39 -1.47 8.97 18.45
CA SER A 39 -0.13 8.62 18.01
C SER A 39 0.47 7.60 18.99
N TYR A 40 1.13 6.58 18.47
CA TYR A 40 1.83 5.61 19.30
C TYR A 40 3.30 6.03 19.38
N GLU A 41 3.61 6.89 20.35
CA GLU A 41 4.92 7.51 20.54
C GLU A 41 6.13 6.55 20.36
N PRO A 42 6.12 5.32 20.92
CA PRO A 42 7.23 4.40 20.71
C PRO A 42 7.48 4.04 19.25
N LEU A 43 6.42 3.86 18.44
CA LEU A 43 6.55 3.63 17.00
C LEU A 43 6.99 4.88 16.25
N GLU A 44 6.49 6.03 16.63
CA GLU A 44 6.85 7.31 16.04
C GLU A 44 8.35 7.61 16.23
N ALA A 45 8.88 7.35 17.42
CA ALA A 45 10.31 7.47 17.68
C ALA A 45 11.16 6.54 16.81
N VAL A 46 10.76 5.28 16.65
CA VAL A 46 11.46 4.30 15.79
C VAL A 46 11.41 4.73 14.32
N MET A 47 10.24 5.17 13.83
CA MET A 47 10.08 5.64 12.45
C MET A 47 10.90 6.90 12.19
N THR A 48 10.90 7.85 13.12
CA THR A 48 11.69 9.09 13.01
C THR A 48 13.20 8.78 12.98
N ALA A 49 13.66 7.84 13.79
CA ALA A 49 15.06 7.43 13.79
C ALA A 49 15.50 6.75 12.47
N ALA A 50 14.55 6.25 11.68
CA ALA A 50 14.79 5.62 10.38
C ALA A 50 14.54 6.55 9.18
N SER A 51 14.24 7.85 9.40
CA SER A 51 13.86 8.78 8.32
C SER A 51 14.88 8.85 7.20
N ASP A 52 16.17 8.97 7.51
CA ASP A 52 17.24 9.01 6.50
C ASP A 52 17.26 7.76 5.63
N GLN A 53 16.93 6.59 6.22
CA GLN A 53 16.86 5.33 5.48
C GLN A 53 15.64 5.33 4.54
N PHE A 54 14.52 5.87 4.96
CA PHE A 54 13.34 6.01 4.11
C PHE A 54 13.59 6.97 2.95
N GLU A 55 14.21 8.11 3.22
CA GLU A 55 14.59 9.08 2.18
C GLU A 55 15.54 8.44 1.15
N ALA A 56 16.55 7.72 1.60
CA ALA A 56 17.47 7.02 0.70
C ALA A 56 16.76 5.97 -0.18
N VAL A 57 15.72 5.31 0.32
CA VAL A 57 14.90 4.39 -0.49
C VAL A 57 14.07 5.16 -1.52
N LEU A 58 13.47 6.29 -1.14
CA LEU A 58 12.69 7.12 -2.06
C LEU A 58 13.57 7.68 -3.20
N GLU A 59 14.77 8.16 -2.89
CA GLU A 59 15.74 8.60 -3.91
C GLU A 59 16.07 7.48 -4.91
N ARG A 60 16.24 6.25 -4.44
CA ARG A 60 16.49 5.09 -5.30
C ARG A 60 15.28 4.76 -6.18
N ILE A 61 14.05 4.93 -5.66
CA ILE A 61 12.83 4.81 -6.46
C ILE A 61 12.82 5.81 -7.60
N ASP A 62 13.18 7.06 -7.34
CA ASP A 62 13.26 8.12 -8.35
C ASP A 62 14.27 7.79 -9.45
N LEU A 63 15.41 7.23 -9.10
CA LEU A 63 16.41 6.77 -10.08
C LEU A 63 15.89 5.64 -10.99
N LEU A 64 14.91 4.88 -10.54
CA LEU A 64 14.26 3.79 -11.28
C LEU A 64 12.92 4.19 -11.91
N ALA A 65 12.59 5.49 -11.93
CA ALA A 65 11.30 5.99 -12.40
C ALA A 65 10.94 5.52 -13.82
N ALA A 66 11.93 5.41 -14.72
CA ALA A 66 11.72 4.92 -16.08
C ALA A 66 11.28 3.45 -16.10
N ASP A 67 11.96 2.58 -15.34
CA ASP A 67 11.61 1.16 -15.22
C ASP A 67 10.22 1.00 -14.60
N LEU A 68 9.94 1.74 -13.53
CA LEU A 68 8.65 1.70 -12.85
C LEU A 68 7.50 2.20 -13.74
N SER A 69 7.75 3.21 -14.57
CA SER A 69 6.75 3.72 -15.53
C SER A 69 6.43 2.73 -16.64
N ALA A 70 7.35 1.81 -16.95
CA ALA A 70 7.13 0.76 -17.93
C ALA A 70 6.23 -0.39 -17.42
N VAL A 71 6.09 -0.54 -16.10
CA VAL A 71 5.26 -1.59 -15.49
C VAL A 71 3.79 -1.39 -15.86
N GLY A 72 3.15 -2.48 -16.30
CA GLY A 72 1.73 -2.49 -16.67
C GLY A 72 1.47 -2.24 -18.15
N ASN A 73 2.50 -2.02 -18.95
CA ASN A 73 2.39 -1.88 -20.42
C ASN A 73 2.31 -3.23 -21.13
N GLU A 74 2.76 -4.30 -20.48
CA GLU A 74 2.78 -5.65 -21.04
C GLU A 74 1.54 -6.46 -20.60
N PRO A 75 1.10 -7.44 -21.42
CA PRO A 75 -0.01 -8.32 -21.04
C PRO A 75 0.38 -9.27 -19.90
N PRO A 76 -0.60 -9.83 -19.16
CA PRO A 76 -0.32 -10.86 -18.15
C PRO A 76 0.51 -12.02 -18.74
N PRO A 77 1.44 -12.60 -17.97
CA PRO A 77 1.64 -12.49 -16.52
C PRO A 77 2.54 -11.34 -16.06
N ALA A 78 2.86 -10.39 -16.91
CA ALA A 78 3.70 -9.25 -16.54
C ALA A 78 3.09 -8.44 -15.36
N PRO A 79 3.94 -7.78 -14.56
CA PRO A 79 3.50 -7.02 -13.42
C PRO A 79 2.63 -5.82 -13.82
N ARG A 80 1.73 -5.40 -12.94
CA ARG A 80 0.82 -4.27 -13.17
C ARG A 80 0.56 -3.49 -11.89
N TRP A 81 0.40 -2.18 -12.01
CA TRP A 81 0.06 -1.31 -10.88
C TRP A 81 -1.40 -1.42 -10.45
N LYS A 82 -2.29 -1.70 -11.39
CA LYS A 82 -3.72 -1.80 -11.11
C LYS A 82 -4.06 -3.13 -10.46
N GLN A 83 -3.91 -3.17 -9.16
CA GLN A 83 -4.26 -4.31 -8.30
C GLN A 83 -4.66 -3.80 -6.91
N ASP A 84 -5.35 -4.64 -6.12
CA ASP A 84 -6.02 -4.22 -4.88
C ASP A 84 -5.21 -4.57 -3.60
N TRP A 85 -4.19 -5.43 -3.69
CA TRP A 85 -3.60 -6.06 -2.51
C TRP A 85 -2.18 -5.60 -2.19
N PHE A 86 -1.47 -5.09 -3.18
CA PHE A 86 -0.11 -4.63 -3.01
C PHE A 86 -0.02 -3.19 -3.51
N PRO A 87 -0.12 -2.18 -2.63
CA PRO A 87 -0.15 -0.77 -3.01
C PRO A 87 1.05 -0.35 -3.86
N THR A 88 0.86 0.67 -4.67
CA THR A 88 1.88 1.13 -5.62
C THR A 88 3.21 1.46 -4.96
N LEU A 89 3.20 2.10 -3.78
CA LEU A 89 4.43 2.44 -3.08
C LEU A 89 5.15 1.18 -2.57
N ASP A 90 4.42 0.23 -1.97
CA ASP A 90 5.00 -1.01 -1.48
C ASP A 90 5.64 -1.81 -2.63
N ALA A 91 4.97 -1.84 -3.78
CA ALA A 91 5.49 -2.50 -4.98
C ALA A 91 6.74 -1.80 -5.53
N ALA A 92 6.77 -0.46 -5.54
CA ALA A 92 7.93 0.31 -5.97
C ALA A 92 9.13 0.10 -5.03
N VAL A 93 8.90 0.08 -3.72
CA VAL A 93 9.94 -0.23 -2.72
C VAL A 93 10.49 -1.64 -2.93
N ALA A 94 9.61 -2.65 -3.05
CA ALA A 94 10.02 -4.04 -3.25
C ALA A 94 10.84 -4.21 -4.55
N TYR A 95 10.38 -3.61 -5.66
CA TYR A 95 11.12 -3.61 -6.92
C TYR A 95 12.50 -2.97 -6.77
N THR A 96 12.57 -1.79 -6.14
CA THR A 96 13.82 -1.05 -5.94
C THR A 96 14.80 -1.85 -5.09
N MET A 97 14.34 -2.45 -3.99
CA MET A 97 15.20 -3.29 -3.14
C MET A 97 15.78 -4.46 -3.91
N VAL A 98 14.96 -5.16 -4.70
CA VAL A 98 15.45 -6.30 -5.52
C VAL A 98 16.45 -5.83 -6.57
N ARG A 99 16.21 -4.69 -7.22
CA ARG A 99 17.10 -4.12 -8.25
C ARG A 99 18.44 -3.66 -7.69
N VAL A 100 18.43 -3.07 -6.50
CA VAL A 100 19.64 -2.53 -5.86
C VAL A 100 20.45 -3.64 -5.18
N GLU A 101 19.78 -4.47 -4.39
CA GLU A 101 20.47 -5.49 -3.58
C GLU A 101 20.85 -6.75 -4.38
N GLN A 102 20.20 -6.99 -5.52
CA GLN A 102 20.40 -8.17 -6.37
C GLN A 102 20.49 -9.49 -5.59
N PRO A 103 19.50 -9.80 -4.76
CA PRO A 103 19.58 -10.94 -3.86
C PRO A 103 19.66 -12.25 -4.62
N LYS A 104 20.52 -13.17 -4.18
CA LYS A 104 20.62 -14.53 -4.76
C LYS A 104 19.39 -15.39 -4.48
N ARG A 105 18.60 -15.04 -3.48
CA ARG A 105 17.38 -15.74 -3.10
C ARG A 105 16.36 -14.74 -2.53
N ILE A 106 15.14 -14.89 -2.96
CA ILE A 106 13.98 -14.19 -2.39
C ILE A 106 13.08 -15.25 -1.76
N VAL A 107 12.63 -15.00 -0.53
CA VAL A 107 11.63 -15.83 0.16
C VAL A 107 10.48 -14.93 0.53
N GLU A 108 9.29 -15.28 0.07
CA GLU A 108 8.07 -14.56 0.37
C GLU A 108 7.14 -15.44 1.21
N VAL A 109 6.58 -14.88 2.27
CA VAL A 109 5.62 -15.55 3.14
C VAL A 109 4.27 -14.89 2.94
N GLY A 110 3.26 -15.67 2.54
CA GLY A 110 1.91 -15.15 2.31
C GLY A 110 1.73 -14.47 0.96
N SER A 111 2.52 -14.87 -0.05
CA SER A 111 2.27 -14.49 -1.44
C SER A 111 0.90 -15.01 -1.88
N GLY A 112 -0.03 -14.11 -2.10
CA GLY A 112 -1.41 -14.39 -2.50
C GLY A 112 -1.59 -14.69 -3.98
#